data_4d6778c3d28b3182526a12cc86de9908
#
_entry.id   4d6778c3d28b3182526a12cc86de9908
#
_cell.length_a   1.000
_cell.length_b   1.000
_cell.length_c   1.000
_cell.angle_alpha   90.00
_cell.angle_beta   90.00
_cell.angle_gamma   90.00
#
_symmetry.space_group_name_H-M   'P 1'
#
loop_
_entity.id
_entity.type
_entity.pdbx_description
1 polymer ?
#
loop_
_entity_poly.entity_id
_entity_poly.type
_entity_poly.pdbx_seq_one_letter_code
_entity_poly.pdbx_strand_id
1 'polypeptide(L)'
;MDLEARKQVLEKAGLVVLDEAWVGPVPEPMTAWRPIISGAAIPTATVRILKEGRHLPEVQAKWEEIAEESGLFGDHGEFLMSVGGMAAAPWARVRRTLHMHLAHRLGPKEGPEFAAMAMAGSVVCGVTTEEYDVWILATVLS
;
A
#
# COMPACT_ATOMS: atom_id res chain seq x y z
N MET A 1 0.04 12.64 -11.83
CA MET A 1 -0.55 11.35 -12.26
C MET A 1 -2.06 11.43 -12.09
N ASP A 2 -2.81 11.08 -13.12
CA ASP A 2 -4.25 11.02 -13.05
C ASP A 2 -4.74 9.60 -12.71
N LEU A 3 -6.05 9.41 -12.59
CA LEU A 3 -6.63 8.12 -12.20
C LEU A 3 -6.34 7.03 -13.24
N GLU A 4 -6.35 7.37 -14.52
CA GLU A 4 -6.03 6.41 -15.59
C GLU A 4 -4.57 5.94 -15.50
N ALA A 5 -3.64 6.86 -15.28
CA ALA A 5 -2.23 6.52 -15.11
C ALA A 5 -2.03 5.67 -13.86
N ARG A 6 -2.74 5.99 -12.76
CA ARG A 6 -2.70 5.17 -11.54
C ARG A 6 -3.20 3.76 -11.80
N LYS A 7 -4.29 3.61 -12.53
CA LYS A 7 -4.83 2.30 -12.91
C LYS A 7 -3.78 1.46 -13.63
N GLN A 8 -3.10 2.06 -14.61
CA GLN A 8 -2.05 1.36 -15.36
C GLN A 8 -0.91 0.92 -14.46
N VAL A 9 -0.48 1.77 -13.52
CA VAL A 9 0.58 1.44 -12.58
C VAL A 9 0.15 0.29 -11.67
N LEU A 10 -1.07 0.31 -11.17
CA LEU A 10 -1.61 -0.76 -10.31
C LEU A 10 -1.70 -2.08 -11.07
N GLU A 11 -2.13 -2.04 -12.32
CA GLU A 11 -2.20 -3.26 -13.15
C GLU A 11 -0.80 -3.82 -13.43
N LYS A 12 0.18 -2.96 -13.72
CA LYS A 12 1.57 -3.38 -13.90
C LYS A 12 2.18 -3.92 -12.61
N ALA A 13 1.68 -3.48 -11.46
CA ALA A 13 2.09 -4.00 -10.16
C ALA A 13 1.47 -5.36 -9.84
N GLY A 14 0.66 -5.91 -10.74
CA GLY A 14 0.07 -7.23 -10.58
C GLY A 14 -1.27 -7.25 -9.88
N LEU A 15 -1.97 -6.12 -9.83
CA LEU A 15 -3.31 -6.04 -9.22
C LEU A 15 -4.38 -6.04 -10.31
N VAL A 16 -5.57 -6.53 -9.95
CA VAL A 16 -6.76 -6.32 -10.77
C VAL A 16 -7.46 -5.09 -10.22
N VAL A 17 -7.65 -4.07 -11.05
CA VAL A 17 -8.35 -2.85 -10.64
C VAL A 17 -9.85 -3.05 -10.90
N LEU A 18 -10.63 -3.06 -9.82
CA LEU A 18 -12.08 -3.25 -9.88
C LEU A 18 -12.82 -1.93 -9.98
N ASP A 19 -12.29 -0.88 -9.37
CA ASP A 19 -12.89 0.47 -9.41
C ASP A 19 -11.77 1.49 -9.21
N GLU A 20 -11.63 2.43 -10.15
CA GLU A 20 -10.57 3.45 -10.12
C GLU A 20 -10.85 4.56 -9.10
N ALA A 21 -12.11 4.78 -8.77
CA ALA A 21 -12.52 5.86 -7.87
C ALA A 21 -13.65 5.35 -6.98
N TRP A 22 -13.28 4.47 -6.07
CA TRP A 22 -14.25 3.80 -5.19
C TRP A 22 -14.66 4.73 -4.03
N VAL A 23 -15.94 4.74 -3.74
CA VAL A 23 -16.53 5.50 -2.63
C VAL A 23 -17.38 4.54 -1.80
N GLY A 24 -17.20 4.57 -0.49
CA GLY A 24 -17.93 3.72 0.43
C GLY A 24 -17.84 4.25 1.86
N PRO A 25 -18.48 3.58 2.83
CA PRO A 25 -18.56 4.05 4.22
C PRO A 25 -17.28 3.69 5.01
N VAL A 26 -16.13 4.12 4.53
CA VAL A 26 -14.82 3.91 5.15
C VAL A 26 -14.07 5.23 5.23
N PRO A 27 -13.05 5.34 6.10
CA PRO A 27 -12.21 6.53 6.13
C PRO A 27 -11.59 6.85 4.77
N GLU A 28 -11.46 8.12 4.45
CA GLU A 28 -10.82 8.53 3.20
C GLU A 28 -9.31 8.25 3.24
N PRO A 29 -8.63 8.22 2.07
CA PRO A 29 -7.20 7.88 2.01
C PRO A 29 -6.32 8.71 2.94
N MET A 30 -6.53 10.01 3.05
CA MET A 30 -5.72 10.87 3.94
C MET A 30 -5.77 10.41 5.39
N THR A 31 -6.91 9.91 5.86
CA THR A 31 -7.03 9.38 7.22
C THR A 31 -6.14 8.16 7.41
N ALA A 32 -6.07 7.29 6.41
CA ALA A 32 -5.21 6.10 6.43
C ALA A 32 -3.72 6.47 6.33
N TRP A 33 -3.39 7.54 5.59
CA TRP A 33 -2.01 7.99 5.43
C TRP A 33 -1.42 8.61 6.71
N ARG A 34 -2.24 9.24 7.54
CA ARG A 34 -1.76 9.94 8.74
C ARG A 34 -0.87 9.11 9.64
N PRO A 35 -1.26 7.90 10.07
CA PRO A 35 -0.37 7.10 10.92
C PRO A 35 0.92 6.67 10.19
N ILE A 36 0.89 6.59 8.86
CA ILE A 36 2.05 6.19 8.07
C ILE A 36 3.08 7.32 7.98
N ILE A 37 2.63 8.55 7.76
CA ILE A 37 3.50 9.71 7.48
C ILE A 37 3.81 10.56 8.70
N SER A 38 3.13 10.36 9.81
CA SER A 38 3.25 11.23 10.99
C SER A 38 4.58 11.09 11.73
N GLY A 39 5.32 10.03 11.49
CA GLY A 39 6.54 9.72 12.22
C GLY A 39 6.29 9.24 13.65
N ALA A 40 5.04 9.21 14.09
CA ALA A 40 4.67 8.76 15.44
C ALA A 40 4.44 7.26 15.50
N ALA A 41 4.19 6.62 14.37
CA ALA A 41 3.95 5.18 14.32
C ALA A 41 5.27 4.40 14.40
N ILE A 42 5.24 3.29 15.14
CA ILE A 42 6.36 2.37 15.20
C ILE A 42 6.18 1.40 14.04
N PRO A 43 7.20 1.23 13.17
CA PRO A 43 7.06 0.28 12.06
C PRO A 43 6.90 -1.15 12.57
N THR A 44 6.04 -1.92 11.91
CA THR A 44 5.84 -3.34 12.18
C THR A 44 7.06 -4.13 11.74
N ALA A 45 7.67 -3.71 10.63
CA ALA A 45 8.92 -4.28 10.12
C ALA A 45 9.70 -3.20 9.37
N THR A 46 11.02 -3.35 9.34
CA THR A 46 11.90 -2.49 8.55
C THR A 46 12.77 -3.36 7.66
N VAL A 47 13.05 -2.88 6.46
CA VAL A 47 13.93 -3.56 5.51
C VAL A 47 14.98 -2.56 5.05
N ARG A 48 16.25 -2.90 5.22
CA ARG A 48 17.35 -2.02 4.86
C ARG A 48 17.42 -1.82 3.34
N ILE A 49 17.59 -0.56 2.92
CA ILE A 49 17.73 -0.22 1.50
C ILE A 49 19.08 -0.74 1.00
N LEU A 50 19.07 -1.50 -0.07
CA LEU A 50 20.25 -2.04 -0.73
C LEU A 50 20.41 -1.43 -2.13
N LYS A 51 21.61 -1.52 -2.68
CA LYS A 51 21.89 -1.01 -4.03
C LYS A 51 21.04 -1.72 -5.08
N GLU A 52 20.65 -0.97 -6.11
CA GLU A 52 19.93 -1.48 -7.28
C GLU A 52 18.60 -2.15 -6.97
N GLY A 53 17.98 -1.74 -5.86
CA GLY A 53 16.67 -2.28 -5.49
C GLY A 53 16.66 -3.72 -5.03
N ARG A 54 17.81 -4.28 -4.64
CA ARG A 54 17.91 -5.68 -4.21
C ARG A 54 17.12 -6.01 -2.95
N HIS A 55 16.73 -4.99 -2.18
CA HIS A 55 15.88 -5.14 -0.99
C HIS A 55 14.38 -5.28 -1.34
N LEU A 56 13.97 -4.88 -2.55
CA LEU A 56 12.55 -4.83 -2.89
C LEU A 56 11.80 -6.16 -2.79
N PRO A 57 12.37 -7.30 -3.20
CA PRO A 57 11.69 -8.58 -2.98
C PRO A 57 11.42 -8.88 -1.52
N GLU A 58 12.32 -8.50 -0.61
CA GLU A 58 12.10 -8.67 0.83
C GLU A 58 11.00 -7.75 1.34
N VAL A 59 10.95 -6.50 0.86
CA VAL A 59 9.86 -5.56 1.19
C VAL A 59 8.52 -6.15 0.77
N GLN A 60 8.45 -6.67 -0.46
CA GLN A 60 7.22 -7.28 -0.97
C GLN A 60 6.78 -8.47 -0.11
N ALA A 61 7.70 -9.38 0.18
CA ALA A 61 7.41 -10.57 0.97
C ALA A 61 6.95 -10.20 2.40
N LYS A 62 7.62 -9.25 3.03
CA LYS A 62 7.26 -8.79 4.39
C LYS A 62 5.90 -8.11 4.40
N TRP A 63 5.63 -7.26 3.42
CA TRP A 63 4.33 -6.60 3.34
C TRP A 63 3.20 -7.61 3.15
N GLU A 64 3.37 -8.59 2.25
CA GLU A 64 2.35 -9.63 2.03
C GLU A 64 2.09 -10.45 3.28
N GLU A 65 3.14 -10.82 4.02
CA GLU A 65 3.03 -11.56 5.27
C GLU A 65 2.25 -10.75 6.32
N ILE A 66 2.62 -9.49 6.50
CA ILE A 66 1.98 -8.59 7.46
C ILE A 66 0.52 -8.32 7.06
N ALA A 67 0.28 -8.10 5.78
CA ALA A 67 -1.07 -7.86 5.26
C ALA A 67 -1.99 -9.08 5.48
N GLU A 68 -1.48 -10.27 5.24
CA GLU A 68 -2.21 -11.52 5.45
C GLU A 68 -2.54 -11.69 6.94
N GLU A 69 -1.56 -11.54 7.81
CA GLU A 69 -1.73 -11.67 9.26
C GLU A 69 -2.68 -10.62 9.84
N SER A 70 -2.69 -9.42 9.26
CA SER A 70 -3.52 -8.31 9.74
C SER A 70 -4.95 -8.37 9.23
N GLY A 71 -5.26 -9.27 8.31
CA GLY A 71 -6.60 -9.37 7.73
C GLY A 71 -6.90 -8.30 6.69
N LEU A 72 -5.87 -7.79 5.99
CA LEU A 72 -6.06 -6.79 4.94
C LEU A 72 -6.91 -7.31 3.79
N PHE A 73 -6.62 -8.53 3.36
CA PHE A 73 -7.29 -9.13 2.20
C PHE A 73 -8.64 -9.68 2.62
N GLY A 74 -9.70 -9.10 2.06
CA GLY A 74 -11.06 -9.57 2.30
C GLY A 74 -11.39 -10.81 1.49
N ASP A 75 -12.66 -11.14 1.46
CA ASP A 75 -13.19 -12.22 0.63
C ASP A 75 -12.79 -11.94 -0.82
N HIS A 76 -12.33 -12.96 -1.52
CA HIS A 76 -11.85 -12.86 -2.90
C HIS A 76 -10.59 -12.00 -3.06
N GLY A 77 -9.88 -11.67 -1.97
CA GLY A 77 -8.63 -10.92 -2.03
C GLY A 77 -8.77 -9.45 -2.35
N GLU A 78 -9.93 -8.84 -2.08
CA GLU A 78 -10.18 -7.43 -2.37
C GLU A 78 -9.72 -6.52 -1.24
N PHE A 79 -9.19 -5.36 -1.60
CA PHE A 79 -8.80 -4.32 -0.66
C PHE A 79 -8.73 -2.96 -1.37
N LEU A 80 -8.46 -1.91 -0.61
CA LEU A 80 -8.38 -0.55 -1.12
C LEU A 80 -6.92 -0.12 -1.19
N MET A 81 -6.57 0.64 -2.22
CA MET A 81 -5.19 1.08 -2.46
C MET A 81 -5.12 2.60 -2.69
N SER A 82 -4.14 3.23 -2.05
CA SER A 82 -3.74 4.61 -2.29
C SER A 82 -2.23 4.64 -2.53
N VAL A 83 -1.80 5.34 -3.56
CA VAL A 83 -0.39 5.39 -3.98
C VAL A 83 0.24 6.71 -3.53
N GLY A 84 1.50 6.68 -3.14
CA GLY A 84 2.26 7.87 -2.78
C GLY A 84 2.24 8.89 -3.92
N GLY A 85 2.08 10.16 -3.56
CA GLY A 85 1.89 11.25 -4.51
C GLY A 85 0.44 11.48 -4.92
N MET A 86 -0.47 10.57 -4.54
CA MET A 86 -1.89 10.68 -4.85
C MET A 86 -2.78 10.46 -3.61
N ALA A 87 -2.30 10.88 -2.45
CA ALA A 87 -3.02 10.68 -1.18
C ALA A 87 -4.39 11.36 -1.13
N ALA A 88 -4.59 12.42 -1.92
CA ALA A 88 -5.86 13.14 -1.98
C ALA A 88 -6.87 12.53 -2.97
N ALA A 89 -6.42 11.58 -3.79
CA ALA A 89 -7.30 10.91 -4.75
C ALA A 89 -8.16 9.86 -4.04
N PRO A 90 -9.34 9.51 -4.59
CA PRO A 90 -10.17 8.45 -4.01
C PRO A 90 -9.44 7.11 -3.98
N TRP A 91 -9.90 6.20 -3.12
CA TRP A 91 -9.40 4.84 -3.10
C TRP A 91 -9.57 4.15 -4.46
N ALA A 92 -8.61 3.33 -4.84
CA ALA A 92 -8.81 2.34 -5.89
C ALA A 92 -9.21 1.03 -5.20
N ARG A 93 -10.30 0.42 -5.66
CA ARG A 93 -10.65 -0.94 -5.20
C ARG A 93 -9.95 -1.94 -6.10
N VAL A 94 -9.18 -2.83 -5.48
CA VAL A 94 -8.32 -3.75 -6.20
C VAL A 94 -8.48 -5.18 -5.66
N ARG A 95 -7.99 -6.14 -6.44
CA ARG A 95 -7.91 -7.54 -6.03
C ARG A 95 -6.48 -8.01 -6.15
N ARG A 96 -6.00 -8.75 -5.14
CA ARG A 96 -4.67 -9.35 -5.17
C ARG A 96 -4.57 -10.43 -6.24
N THR A 97 -3.35 -10.68 -6.70
CA THR A 97 -3.05 -11.82 -7.56
C THR A 97 -1.84 -12.56 -6.99
N LEU A 98 -1.47 -13.68 -7.62
CA LEU A 98 -0.28 -14.43 -7.24
C LEU A 98 1.02 -13.75 -7.70
N HIS A 99 0.92 -12.70 -8.51
CA HIS A 99 2.07 -12.04 -9.14
C HIS A 99 2.16 -10.55 -8.80
N MET A 100 1.91 -10.20 -7.54
CA MET A 100 2.02 -8.81 -7.10
C MET A 100 3.48 -8.36 -7.00
N HIS A 101 3.74 -7.12 -7.45
CA HIS A 101 5.04 -6.48 -7.37
C HIS A 101 4.90 -5.04 -6.85
N LEU A 102 4.16 -4.86 -5.77
CA LEU A 102 3.81 -3.52 -5.27
C LEU A 102 5.05 -2.72 -4.90
N ALA A 103 6.00 -3.35 -4.20
CA ALA A 103 7.22 -2.68 -3.77
C ALA A 103 8.10 -2.21 -4.93
N HIS A 104 7.99 -2.84 -6.10
CA HIS A 104 8.78 -2.48 -7.28
C HIS A 104 8.13 -1.40 -8.13
N ARG A 105 6.83 -1.15 -7.95
CA ARG A 105 6.05 -0.34 -8.88
C ARG A 105 5.35 0.85 -8.25
N LEU A 106 4.98 0.78 -6.96
CA LEU A 106 4.16 1.79 -6.33
C LEU A 106 5.01 2.75 -5.51
N GLY A 107 4.95 4.02 -5.87
CA GLY A 107 5.61 5.08 -5.14
C GLY A 107 6.48 5.95 -6.04
N PRO A 108 7.07 7.02 -5.46
CA PRO A 108 7.96 7.90 -6.18
C PRO A 108 9.29 7.21 -6.51
N LYS A 109 10.14 7.91 -7.28
CA LYS A 109 11.45 7.42 -7.69
C LYS A 109 12.34 6.95 -6.52
N GLU A 110 12.17 7.55 -5.35
CA GLU A 110 12.97 7.27 -4.15
C GLU A 110 12.71 5.87 -3.58
N GLY A 111 11.55 5.30 -3.84
CA GLY A 111 11.21 3.95 -3.39
C GLY A 111 9.72 3.74 -3.14
N PRO A 112 9.35 2.55 -2.66
CA PRO A 112 7.93 2.23 -2.47
C PRO A 112 7.26 3.12 -1.43
N GLU A 113 6.04 3.57 -1.77
CA GLU A 113 5.21 4.35 -0.88
C GLU A 113 3.74 4.14 -1.26
N PHE A 114 3.01 3.45 -0.42
CA PHE A 114 1.59 3.18 -0.65
C PHE A 114 0.88 2.88 0.66
N ALA A 115 -0.43 3.07 0.68
CA ALA A 115 -1.29 2.72 1.79
C ALA A 115 -2.41 1.81 1.30
N ALA A 116 -2.54 0.66 1.92
CA ALA A 116 -3.61 -0.29 1.63
C ALA A 116 -4.55 -0.36 2.82
N MET A 117 -5.85 -0.45 2.57
CA MET A 117 -6.87 -0.54 3.61
C MET A 117 -7.80 -1.71 3.33
N ALA A 118 -8.17 -2.45 4.38
CA ALA A 118 -9.19 -3.50 4.27
C ALA A 118 -10.53 -2.91 3.86
N MET A 119 -11.33 -3.66 3.11
CA MET A 119 -12.66 -3.22 2.68
C MET A 119 -13.57 -2.83 3.86
N ALA A 120 -13.34 -3.40 5.04
CA ALA A 120 -14.09 -3.05 6.26
C ALA A 120 -13.70 -1.67 6.82
N GLY A 121 -12.60 -1.07 6.36
CA GLY A 121 -12.24 0.30 6.70
C GLY A 121 -11.46 0.50 7.99
N SER A 122 -10.96 -0.56 8.61
CA SER A 122 -10.26 -0.44 9.90
C SER A 122 -8.77 -0.80 9.83
N VAL A 123 -8.39 -1.80 9.06
CA VAL A 123 -7.01 -2.25 8.96
C VAL A 123 -6.27 -1.51 7.86
N VAL A 124 -5.10 -0.96 8.19
CA VAL A 124 -4.24 -0.27 7.23
C VAL A 124 -2.86 -0.93 7.25
N CYS A 125 -2.35 -1.26 6.07
CA CYS A 125 -1.00 -1.80 5.89
C CYS A 125 -0.27 -0.91 4.88
N GLY A 126 0.62 -0.07 5.38
CA GLY A 126 1.32 0.92 4.57
C GLY A 126 2.81 0.63 4.43
N VAL A 127 3.40 1.22 3.40
CA VAL A 127 4.84 1.15 3.14
C VAL A 127 5.34 2.55 2.86
N THR A 128 6.43 2.94 3.52
CA THR A 128 7.12 4.20 3.23
C THR A 128 8.62 3.94 3.10
N THR A 129 9.28 4.71 2.23
CA THR A 129 10.73 4.66 2.09
C THR A 129 11.32 5.79 2.92
N GLU A 130 12.12 5.42 3.93
CA GLU A 130 12.81 6.35 4.80
C GLU A 130 14.28 6.49 4.33
N GLU A 131 15.10 7.18 5.09
CA GLU A 131 16.47 7.49 4.66
C GLU A 131 17.32 6.24 4.42
N TYR A 132 17.25 5.25 5.32
CA TYR A 132 18.07 4.04 5.24
C TYR A 132 17.28 2.75 5.13
N ASP A 133 16.00 2.81 5.44
CA ASP A 133 15.15 1.64 5.50
C ASP A 133 13.82 1.90 4.81
N VAL A 134 13.19 0.82 4.38
CA VAL A 134 11.76 0.84 4.01
C VAL A 134 10.99 0.39 5.26
N TRP A 135 9.99 1.16 5.64
CA TRP A 135 9.13 0.85 6.78
C TRP A 135 7.82 0.23 6.31
N ILE A 136 7.45 -0.85 6.98
CA ILE A 136 6.17 -1.53 6.74
C ILE A 136 5.36 -1.40 8.03
N LEU A 137 4.18 -0.80 7.93
CA LEU A 137 3.32 -0.51 9.07
C LEU A 137 1.97 -1.20 8.91
N ALA A 138 1.54 -1.85 9.98
CA ALA A 138 0.18 -2.34 10.07
C ALA A 138 -0.46 -1.68 11.30
N THR A 139 -1.62 -1.09 11.11
CA THR A 139 -2.33 -0.41 12.19
C THR A 139 -3.83 -0.57 12.02
N VAL A 140 -4.55 -0.33 13.12
CA VAL A 140 -6.01 -0.34 13.12
C VAL A 140 -6.48 1.08 13.40
N LEU A 141 -7.34 1.60 12.55
CA LEU A 141 -7.94 2.92 12.74
C LEU A 141 -9.07 2.82 13.76
N SER A 142 -9.06 3.72 14.72
CA SER A 142 -10.08 3.77 15.77
C SER A 142 -11.26 4.65 15.37
#